data_2b2ee48d1a3567c31a9c48146fae96fa
#
_entry.id   2b2ee48d1a3567c31a9c48146fae96fa
#
_cell.length_a   1.000
_cell.length_b   1.000
_cell.length_c   1.000
_cell.angle_alpha   90.00
_cell.angle_beta   90.00
_cell.angle_gamma   90.00
#
_symmetry.space_group_name_H-M   'P 1'
#
loop_
_entity.id
_entity.type
_entity.pdbx_description
1 polymer ?
#
loop_
_entity_poly.entity_id
_entity_poly.type
_entity_poly.pdbx_seq_one_letter_code
_entity_poly.pdbx_strand_id
1 'polypeptide(L)'
;MYYTSLEYFEKKYDACPKEYAFQASNRKEHRAWRDAAARRLREIVGIDRCVRVQPQERCVSVTRENGRRKEYWLMQTEPGVWMPFYLLRREDDGKADGRKHPVLLNPHGHGGGKETTVDTDFAREMADAGWYVFCPDERGSGERREFPQQSDDEAMRRGSSHRELLQLAIGFGQSVIGLAVWDLMCLLDMVQTWPDVDGERIACAGMSGGGQQTLWLSAIDERVKAAIVSGYFYGMRDSLVSLPQNCACNFVPHLWETMDMGDMGAMIAPRALFVESGEKDHLEGKRGLENVYPQVMTAKRAFALYGKADSVVHSIHDGGHEWRGDGMKEFLEREVKSIETAVEMV
;
A
#
# COMPACT_ATOMS: atom_id res chain seq x y z
N MET A 1 40.70 -1.80 4.40
CA MET A 1 40.08 -1.94 3.05
C MET A 1 39.03 -3.01 3.14
N TYR A 2 37.80 -2.75 2.65
CA TYR A 2 36.69 -3.71 2.66
C TYR A 2 36.46 -4.18 1.23
N TYR A 3 36.20 -5.48 1.05
CA TYR A 3 35.89 -6.10 -0.24
C TYR A 3 34.38 -6.42 -0.27
N THR A 4 33.56 -5.41 -0.59
CA THR A 4 32.10 -5.53 -0.61
C THR A 4 31.59 -5.91 -1.99
N SER A 5 30.41 -6.51 -2.06
CA SER A 5 29.75 -6.84 -3.33
C SER A 5 28.83 -5.72 -3.85
N LEU A 6 28.73 -4.57 -3.16
CA LEU A 6 27.76 -3.53 -3.48
C LEU A 6 27.91 -3.03 -4.92
N GLU A 7 29.13 -2.61 -5.31
CA GLU A 7 29.40 -2.12 -6.67
C GLU A 7 29.05 -3.14 -7.77
N TYR A 8 29.27 -4.43 -7.49
CA TYR A 8 28.87 -5.50 -8.40
C TYR A 8 27.36 -5.55 -8.60
N PHE A 9 26.57 -5.49 -7.50
CA PHE A 9 25.11 -5.51 -7.58
C PHE A 9 24.54 -4.24 -8.19
N GLU A 10 25.13 -3.08 -7.96
CA GLU A 10 24.76 -1.84 -8.64
C GLU A 10 24.95 -1.96 -10.15
N LYS A 11 26.11 -2.41 -10.62
CA LYS A 11 26.38 -2.65 -12.04
C LYS A 11 25.46 -3.72 -12.63
N LYS A 12 25.17 -4.78 -11.87
CA LYS A 12 24.23 -5.83 -12.29
C LYS A 12 22.82 -5.26 -12.47
N TYR A 13 22.36 -4.42 -11.54
CA TYR A 13 21.07 -3.74 -11.63
C TYR A 13 21.00 -2.84 -12.87
N ASP A 14 22.04 -2.01 -13.09
CA ASP A 14 22.11 -1.06 -14.21
C ASP A 14 22.15 -1.78 -15.58
N ALA A 15 22.77 -2.95 -15.66
CA ALA A 15 22.86 -3.75 -16.87
C ALA A 15 21.63 -4.66 -17.12
N CYS A 16 20.77 -4.83 -16.12
CA CYS A 16 19.63 -5.74 -16.21
C CYS A 16 18.43 -5.07 -16.89
N PRO A 17 17.96 -5.55 -18.06
CA PRO A 17 16.72 -5.08 -18.64
C PRO A 17 15.54 -5.49 -17.74
N LYS A 18 14.57 -4.58 -17.57
CA LYS A 18 13.35 -4.87 -16.83
C LYS A 18 12.36 -5.57 -17.75
N GLU A 19 11.99 -6.81 -17.42
CA GLU A 19 11.09 -7.64 -18.23
C GLU A 19 9.74 -6.97 -18.47
N TYR A 20 9.22 -6.26 -17.47
CA TYR A 20 7.94 -5.57 -17.50
C TYR A 20 8.09 -4.04 -17.42
N ALA A 21 9.19 -3.46 -17.92
CA ALA A 21 9.25 -2.01 -18.10
C ALA A 21 8.09 -1.53 -18.98
N PHE A 22 7.40 -0.47 -18.54
CA PHE A 22 6.22 0.04 -19.24
C PHE A 22 6.57 0.64 -20.62
N GLN A 23 6.02 0.07 -21.69
CA GLN A 23 6.27 0.46 -23.07
C GLN A 23 4.99 0.53 -23.92
N ALA A 24 3.80 0.27 -23.36
CA ALA A 24 2.57 0.26 -24.12
C ALA A 24 2.27 1.64 -24.73
N SER A 25 1.82 1.64 -26.00
CA SER A 25 1.50 2.84 -26.79
C SER A 25 0.01 3.12 -26.90
N ASN A 26 -0.84 2.18 -26.50
CA ASN A 26 -2.30 2.29 -26.54
C ASN A 26 -2.97 1.47 -25.42
N ARG A 27 -4.28 1.70 -25.22
CA ARG A 27 -5.06 1.08 -24.13
C ARG A 27 -5.11 -0.44 -24.20
N LYS A 28 -5.10 -1.04 -25.41
CA LYS A 28 -5.16 -2.49 -25.59
C LYS A 28 -3.83 -3.13 -25.14
N GLU A 29 -2.73 -2.57 -25.58
CA GLU A 29 -1.40 -2.99 -25.16
C GLU A 29 -1.19 -2.80 -23.66
N HIS A 30 -1.62 -1.65 -23.12
CA HIS A 30 -1.53 -1.38 -21.68
C HIS A 30 -2.28 -2.43 -20.85
N ARG A 31 -3.54 -2.77 -21.22
CA ARG A 31 -4.30 -3.81 -20.51
C ARG A 31 -3.59 -5.16 -20.53
N ALA A 32 -3.14 -5.59 -21.72
CA ALA A 32 -2.43 -6.86 -21.85
C ALA A 32 -1.12 -6.89 -21.03
N TRP A 33 -0.35 -5.80 -21.08
CA TRP A 33 0.87 -5.63 -20.30
C TRP A 33 0.57 -5.66 -18.79
N ARG A 34 -0.40 -4.88 -18.32
CA ARG A 34 -0.80 -4.81 -16.91
C ARG A 34 -1.20 -6.19 -16.37
N ASP A 35 -2.03 -6.93 -17.12
CA ASP A 35 -2.48 -8.25 -16.70
C ASP A 35 -1.31 -9.26 -16.62
N ALA A 36 -0.35 -9.17 -17.54
CA ALA A 36 0.87 -9.98 -17.50
C ALA A 36 1.79 -9.58 -16.34
N ALA A 37 1.99 -8.27 -16.13
CA ALA A 37 2.78 -7.72 -15.03
C ALA A 37 2.18 -8.08 -13.66
N ALA A 38 0.86 -8.00 -13.52
CA ALA A 38 0.18 -8.38 -12.27
C ALA A 38 0.36 -9.86 -11.94
N ARG A 39 0.25 -10.76 -12.93
CA ARG A 39 0.55 -12.18 -12.73
C ARG A 39 1.99 -12.39 -12.28
N ARG A 40 2.93 -11.70 -12.92
CA ARG A 40 4.35 -11.81 -12.56
C ARG A 40 4.63 -11.28 -11.14
N LEU A 41 4.05 -10.13 -10.77
CA LEU A 41 4.19 -9.62 -9.39
C LEU A 41 3.63 -10.61 -8.37
N ARG A 42 2.43 -11.16 -8.60
CA ARG A 42 1.82 -12.18 -7.72
C ARG A 42 2.73 -13.40 -7.54
N GLU A 43 3.33 -13.86 -8.64
CA GLU A 43 4.26 -15.00 -8.64
C GLU A 43 5.49 -14.73 -7.76
N ILE A 44 6.21 -13.60 -8.01
CA ILE A 44 7.46 -13.31 -7.31
C ILE A 44 7.30 -12.96 -5.83
N VAL A 45 6.14 -12.40 -5.43
CA VAL A 45 5.84 -12.16 -4.01
C VAL A 45 5.23 -13.37 -3.32
N GLY A 46 4.82 -14.39 -4.07
CA GLY A 46 4.30 -15.65 -3.55
C GLY A 46 2.87 -15.59 -3.00
N ILE A 47 2.04 -14.62 -3.44
CA ILE A 47 0.64 -14.49 -3.01
C ILE A 47 -0.17 -15.76 -3.31
N ASP A 48 0.07 -16.40 -4.46
CA ASP A 48 -0.68 -17.60 -4.87
C ASP A 48 -0.34 -18.85 -4.04
N ARG A 49 0.59 -18.73 -3.08
CA ARG A 49 0.93 -19.76 -2.08
C ARG A 49 0.20 -19.56 -0.76
N CYS A 50 -0.48 -18.41 -0.57
CA CYS A 50 -1.29 -18.15 0.60
C CYS A 50 -2.56 -19.01 0.58
N VAL A 51 -2.99 -19.44 1.75
CA VAL A 51 -4.15 -20.34 1.90
C VAL A 51 -5.39 -19.54 2.26
N ARG A 52 -6.34 -19.47 1.32
CA ARG A 52 -7.61 -18.77 1.56
C ARG A 52 -8.44 -19.50 2.63
N VAL A 53 -9.02 -18.73 3.53
CA VAL A 53 -10.00 -19.20 4.51
C VAL A 53 -11.36 -18.54 4.26
N GLN A 54 -12.43 -19.14 4.77
CA GLN A 54 -13.71 -18.45 4.87
C GLN A 54 -13.53 -17.26 5.83
N PRO A 55 -14.03 -16.08 5.50
CA PRO A 55 -13.94 -14.92 6.37
C PRO A 55 -14.47 -15.25 7.77
N GLN A 56 -13.64 -15.02 8.76
CA GLN A 56 -13.99 -15.11 10.17
C GLN A 56 -13.53 -13.79 10.80
N GLU A 57 -14.48 -12.97 11.14
CA GLU A 57 -14.22 -11.68 11.77
C GLU A 57 -15.04 -11.50 13.03
N ARG A 58 -14.51 -10.76 13.98
CA ARG A 58 -15.21 -10.40 15.20
C ARG A 58 -14.82 -9.03 15.70
N CYS A 59 -15.78 -8.23 16.08
CA CYS A 59 -15.57 -7.01 16.85
C CYS A 59 -15.26 -7.38 18.30
N VAL A 60 -14.12 -6.94 18.80
CA VAL A 60 -13.66 -7.24 20.17
C VAL A 60 -14.10 -6.15 21.13
N SER A 61 -13.98 -4.89 20.71
CA SER A 61 -14.37 -3.74 21.53
C SER A 61 -14.77 -2.54 20.67
N VAL A 62 -15.55 -1.64 21.25
CA VAL A 62 -16.01 -0.40 20.62
C VAL A 62 -15.82 0.74 21.60
N THR A 63 -15.07 1.76 21.20
CA THR A 63 -14.93 3.03 21.91
C THR A 63 -15.67 4.12 21.14
N ARG A 64 -16.35 5.02 21.86
CA ARG A 64 -17.08 6.16 21.27
C ARG A 64 -16.52 7.44 21.84
N GLU A 65 -16.09 8.32 20.96
CA GLU A 65 -15.52 9.60 21.36
C GLU A 65 -15.67 10.63 20.24
N ASN A 66 -16.04 11.84 20.61
CA ASN A 66 -16.13 12.99 19.67
C ASN A 66 -16.98 12.70 18.42
N GLY A 67 -18.11 11.99 18.58
CA GLY A 67 -19.01 11.64 17.48
C GLY A 67 -18.49 10.54 16.55
N ARG A 68 -17.41 9.90 16.91
CA ARG A 68 -16.80 8.78 16.17
C ARG A 68 -16.85 7.48 16.97
N ARG A 69 -16.84 6.39 16.24
CA ARG A 69 -16.79 5.02 16.75
C ARG A 69 -15.49 4.38 16.27
N LYS A 70 -14.61 4.03 17.21
CA LYS A 70 -13.39 3.25 16.97
C LYS A 70 -13.62 1.82 17.43
N GLU A 71 -13.60 0.90 16.49
CA GLU A 71 -13.91 -0.50 16.70
C GLU A 71 -12.62 -1.33 16.54
N TYR A 72 -12.30 -2.15 17.52
CA TYR A 72 -11.21 -3.12 17.44
C TYR A 72 -11.75 -4.45 16.94
N TRP A 73 -11.17 -4.90 15.81
CA TRP A 73 -11.59 -6.12 15.13
C TRP A 73 -10.45 -7.10 14.99
N LEU A 74 -10.77 -8.39 14.93
CA LEU A 74 -9.89 -9.46 14.52
C LEU A 74 -10.52 -10.16 13.33
N MET A 75 -9.72 -10.44 12.28
CA MET A 75 -10.12 -11.30 11.17
C MET A 75 -9.04 -12.34 10.88
N GLN A 76 -9.46 -13.51 10.39
CA GLN A 76 -8.53 -14.56 9.95
C GLN A 76 -8.19 -14.40 8.48
N THR A 77 -6.91 -14.39 8.13
CA THR A 77 -6.43 -14.22 6.74
C THR A 77 -5.82 -15.49 6.14
N GLU A 78 -5.35 -16.40 6.98
CA GLU A 78 -4.95 -17.77 6.65
C GLU A 78 -5.26 -18.69 7.85
N PRO A 79 -5.18 -20.02 7.71
CA PRO A 79 -5.47 -20.94 8.83
C PRO A 79 -4.62 -20.63 10.06
N GLY A 80 -5.25 -20.15 11.13
CA GLY A 80 -4.59 -19.77 12.38
C GLY A 80 -3.89 -18.40 12.38
N VAL A 81 -3.89 -17.68 11.25
CA VAL A 81 -3.27 -16.34 11.13
C VAL A 81 -4.34 -15.28 11.25
N TRP A 82 -4.22 -14.44 12.28
CA TRP A 82 -5.17 -13.39 12.58
C TRP A 82 -4.58 -12.01 12.33
N MET A 83 -5.42 -11.12 11.77
CA MET A 83 -5.10 -9.72 11.55
C MET A 83 -5.98 -8.85 12.45
N PRO A 84 -5.40 -8.20 13.47
CA PRO A 84 -6.09 -7.15 14.21
C PRO A 84 -6.11 -5.88 13.37
N PHE A 85 -7.25 -5.16 13.44
CA PHE A 85 -7.40 -3.85 12.83
C PHE A 85 -8.34 -2.95 13.62
N TYR A 86 -8.20 -1.63 13.47
CA TYR A 86 -9.22 -0.68 13.86
C TYR A 86 -10.07 -0.28 12.67
N LEU A 87 -11.37 -0.17 12.90
CA LEU A 87 -12.31 0.55 12.04
C LEU A 87 -12.68 1.85 12.73
N LEU A 88 -12.42 2.99 12.07
CA LEU A 88 -12.85 4.31 12.51
C LEU A 88 -13.97 4.80 11.57
N ARG A 89 -15.11 5.22 12.14
CA ARG A 89 -16.25 5.77 11.41
C ARG A 89 -17.06 6.70 12.30
N ARG A 90 -18.01 7.45 11.74
CA ARG A 90 -18.94 8.24 12.54
C ARG A 90 -19.80 7.33 13.42
N GLU A 91 -20.23 7.85 14.56
CA GLU A 91 -21.05 7.10 15.52
C GLU A 91 -22.39 6.66 14.93
N ASP A 92 -22.95 7.47 14.04
CA ASP A 92 -24.26 7.25 13.42
C ASP A 92 -24.22 6.40 12.14
N ASP A 93 -23.04 6.10 11.61
CA ASP A 93 -22.88 5.25 10.42
C ASP A 93 -23.28 3.80 10.73
N GLY A 94 -23.82 3.11 9.71
CA GLY A 94 -24.33 1.74 9.86
C GLY A 94 -25.73 1.65 10.49
N LYS A 95 -26.42 2.78 10.70
CA LYS A 95 -27.86 2.78 10.93
C LYS A 95 -28.55 2.40 9.62
N ALA A 96 -29.70 1.71 9.74
CA ALA A 96 -30.45 1.20 8.58
C ALA A 96 -31.11 2.31 7.74
N ASP A 97 -30.33 3.30 7.30
CA ASP A 97 -30.78 4.41 6.45
C ASP A 97 -30.56 4.15 4.94
N GLY A 98 -30.02 2.97 4.59
CA GLY A 98 -29.76 2.53 3.23
C GLY A 98 -28.53 3.19 2.59
N ARG A 99 -27.76 3.99 3.30
CA ARG A 99 -26.55 4.62 2.78
C ARG A 99 -25.41 3.62 2.70
N LYS A 100 -24.63 3.73 1.60
CA LYS A 100 -23.38 3.00 1.43
C LYS A 100 -22.19 3.95 1.63
N HIS A 101 -21.18 3.44 2.32
CA HIS A 101 -20.00 4.20 2.71
C HIS A 101 -18.77 3.81 1.88
N PRO A 102 -17.97 4.78 1.42
CA PRO A 102 -16.68 4.50 0.81
C PRO A 102 -15.71 3.91 1.84
N VAL A 103 -14.74 3.14 1.36
CA VAL A 103 -13.74 2.47 2.19
C VAL A 103 -12.37 3.07 1.96
N LEU A 104 -11.67 3.36 3.04
CA LEU A 104 -10.26 3.72 3.05
C LEU A 104 -9.48 2.65 3.83
N LEU A 105 -8.60 1.91 3.14
CA LEU A 105 -7.55 1.15 3.79
C LEU A 105 -6.40 2.09 4.13
N ASN A 106 -5.98 2.13 5.39
CA ASN A 106 -4.91 3.00 5.87
C ASN A 106 -3.82 2.20 6.60
N PRO A 107 -3.01 1.42 5.85
CA PRO A 107 -1.91 0.66 6.41
C PRO A 107 -0.83 1.57 6.99
N HIS A 108 -0.24 1.16 8.13
CA HIS A 108 0.77 1.93 8.84
C HIS A 108 2.17 1.83 8.22
N GLY A 109 3.04 2.80 8.55
CA GLY A 109 4.47 2.78 8.21
C GLY A 109 5.30 1.84 9.08
N HIS A 110 6.57 1.67 8.69
CA HIS A 110 7.52 0.83 9.43
C HIS A 110 7.67 1.26 10.89
N GLY A 111 7.75 0.29 11.79
CA GLY A 111 7.88 0.53 13.24
C GLY A 111 6.58 0.97 13.92
N GLY A 112 5.50 1.11 13.15
CA GLY A 112 4.16 1.41 13.66
C GLY A 112 3.31 0.18 13.93
N GLY A 113 2.02 0.42 14.05
CA GLY A 113 0.93 -0.51 14.16
C GLY A 113 -0.37 0.23 13.85
N LYS A 114 -1.50 -0.45 13.90
CA LYS A 114 -2.84 0.13 13.67
C LYS A 114 -3.12 1.38 14.51
N GLU A 115 -2.50 1.49 15.70
CA GLU A 115 -2.62 2.65 16.58
C GLU A 115 -2.03 3.91 15.98
N THR A 116 -0.98 3.79 15.18
CA THR A 116 -0.27 4.95 14.61
C THR A 116 -1.00 5.60 13.44
N THR A 117 -2.00 4.93 12.89
CA THR A 117 -2.81 5.44 11.76
C THR A 117 -4.22 5.82 12.17
N VAL A 118 -4.87 5.06 13.06
CA VAL A 118 -6.28 5.28 13.43
C VAL A 118 -6.51 6.61 14.15
N ASP A 119 -5.52 7.10 14.88
CA ASP A 119 -5.62 8.35 15.67
C ASP A 119 -4.99 9.57 14.96
N THR A 120 -4.69 9.47 13.64
CA THR A 120 -4.22 10.61 12.84
C THR A 120 -5.36 11.57 12.49
N ASP A 121 -5.02 12.82 12.22
CA ASP A 121 -6.01 13.81 11.76
C ASP A 121 -6.60 13.38 10.41
N PHE A 122 -5.79 12.87 9.50
CA PHE A 122 -6.27 12.34 8.21
C PHE A 122 -7.33 11.24 8.39
N ALA A 123 -7.08 10.25 9.26
CA ALA A 123 -8.05 9.18 9.51
C ALA A 123 -9.36 9.73 10.09
N ARG A 124 -9.26 10.71 11.02
CA ARG A 124 -10.42 11.37 11.63
C ARG A 124 -11.22 12.18 10.61
N GLU A 125 -10.54 12.97 9.78
CA GLU A 125 -11.17 13.77 8.72
C GLU A 125 -11.89 12.91 7.69
N MET A 126 -11.30 11.76 7.31
CA MET A 126 -11.93 10.82 6.39
C MET A 126 -13.16 10.16 7.03
N ALA A 127 -13.07 9.77 8.31
CA ALA A 127 -14.23 9.23 9.06
C ALA A 127 -15.35 10.27 9.15
N ASP A 128 -15.04 11.53 9.46
CA ASP A 128 -16.02 12.64 9.51
C ASP A 128 -16.66 12.93 8.16
N ALA A 129 -15.91 12.70 7.06
CA ALA A 129 -16.44 12.78 5.70
C ALA A 129 -17.31 11.57 5.30
N GLY A 130 -17.49 10.60 6.21
CA GLY A 130 -18.35 9.42 6.04
C GLY A 130 -17.67 8.21 5.43
N TRP A 131 -16.36 8.17 5.44
CA TRP A 131 -15.59 6.99 5.05
C TRP A 131 -15.50 5.97 6.19
N TYR A 132 -15.46 4.69 5.84
CA TYR A 132 -15.04 3.63 6.73
C TYR A 132 -13.54 3.46 6.62
N VAL A 133 -12.80 3.87 7.68
CA VAL A 133 -11.33 3.87 7.68
C VAL A 133 -10.82 2.64 8.41
N PHE A 134 -10.20 1.74 7.67
CA PHE A 134 -9.62 0.50 8.18
C PHE A 134 -8.12 0.66 8.37
N CYS A 135 -7.67 0.51 9.60
CA CYS A 135 -6.26 0.61 10.00
C CYS A 135 -5.78 -0.76 10.48
N PRO A 136 -5.21 -1.61 9.61
CA PRO A 136 -4.75 -2.96 9.98
C PRO A 136 -3.34 -2.96 10.56
N ASP A 137 -3.01 -3.99 11.37
CA ASP A 137 -1.63 -4.36 11.64
C ASP A 137 -1.05 -5.20 10.50
N GLU A 138 0.10 -4.79 9.98
CA GLU A 138 0.89 -5.58 9.04
C GLU A 138 1.51 -6.81 9.74
N ARG A 139 1.70 -7.92 9.01
CA ARG A 139 2.47 -9.07 9.54
C ARG A 139 3.86 -8.63 9.95
N GLY A 140 4.30 -9.08 11.11
CA GLY A 140 5.59 -8.70 11.70
C GLY A 140 5.58 -7.35 12.41
N SER A 141 4.43 -6.68 12.52
CA SER A 141 4.30 -5.38 13.20
C SER A 141 3.13 -5.37 14.20
N GLY A 142 3.09 -4.37 15.07
CA GLY A 142 2.01 -4.21 16.04
C GLY A 142 1.85 -5.45 16.92
N GLU A 143 0.63 -5.99 16.99
CA GLU A 143 0.31 -7.22 17.70
C GLU A 143 0.68 -8.50 16.93
N ARG A 144 1.22 -8.36 15.71
CA ARG A 144 1.58 -9.47 14.80
C ARG A 144 3.08 -9.70 14.70
N ARG A 145 3.86 -9.25 15.66
CA ARG A 145 5.31 -9.49 15.69
C ARG A 145 5.63 -10.96 15.91
N GLU A 146 6.60 -11.46 15.15
CA GLU A 146 7.13 -12.80 15.33
C GLU A 146 8.02 -12.85 16.58
N PHE A 147 7.94 -13.91 17.35
CA PHE A 147 8.78 -14.19 18.53
C PHE A 147 8.88 -13.05 19.58
N PRO A 148 7.76 -12.39 19.95
CA PRO A 148 7.80 -11.22 20.84
C PRO A 148 8.35 -11.53 22.23
N GLN A 149 8.37 -12.80 22.62
CA GLN A 149 8.79 -13.27 23.95
C GLN A 149 10.28 -13.66 24.01
N GLN A 150 10.98 -13.72 22.87
CA GLN A 150 12.38 -14.16 22.81
C GLN A 150 13.38 -13.02 22.84
N SER A 151 12.94 -11.77 22.80
CA SER A 151 13.81 -10.62 22.84
C SER A 151 13.70 -9.87 24.16
N ASP A 152 14.82 -9.79 24.88
CA ASP A 152 14.99 -8.92 26.06
C ASP A 152 15.26 -7.46 25.64
N ASP A 153 15.56 -7.21 24.37
CA ASP A 153 15.82 -5.90 23.81
C ASP A 153 14.51 -5.14 23.56
N GLU A 154 14.32 -4.03 24.27
CA GLU A 154 13.13 -3.18 24.14
C GLU A 154 13.02 -2.55 22.73
N ALA A 155 14.13 -2.27 22.05
CA ALA A 155 14.14 -1.76 20.69
C ALA A 155 13.63 -2.82 19.70
N MET A 156 13.98 -4.09 19.89
CA MET A 156 13.44 -5.21 19.14
C MET A 156 11.96 -5.43 19.42
N ARG A 157 11.47 -5.11 20.61
CA ARG A 157 10.05 -5.18 20.98
C ARG A 157 9.21 -4.05 20.38
N ARG A 158 9.84 -2.90 20.07
CA ARG A 158 9.16 -1.72 19.47
C ARG A 158 9.26 -1.67 17.94
N GLY A 159 10.23 -2.38 17.34
CA GLY A 159 10.41 -2.45 15.89
C GLY A 159 9.49 -3.45 15.19
N SER A 160 9.70 -3.66 13.92
CA SER A 160 9.09 -4.77 13.18
C SER A 160 9.96 -6.02 13.24
N SER A 161 9.32 -7.21 13.15
CA SER A 161 9.99 -8.51 12.98
C SER A 161 9.99 -8.96 11.50
N HIS A 162 10.06 -8.02 10.56
CA HIS A 162 10.06 -8.33 9.13
C HIS A 162 11.26 -9.18 8.71
N ARG A 163 12.39 -9.05 9.40
CA ARG A 163 13.58 -9.87 9.14
C ARG A 163 13.32 -11.35 9.47
N GLU A 164 12.76 -11.59 10.64
CA GLU A 164 12.39 -12.93 11.12
C GLU A 164 11.29 -13.52 10.23
N LEU A 165 10.28 -12.72 9.90
CA LEU A 165 9.21 -13.13 8.99
C LEU A 165 9.74 -13.47 7.59
N LEU A 166 10.69 -12.68 7.05
CA LEU A 166 11.33 -12.99 5.78
C LEU A 166 12.05 -14.34 5.82
N GLN A 167 12.77 -14.63 6.92
CA GLN A 167 13.47 -15.92 7.07
C GLN A 167 12.52 -17.11 7.05
N LEU A 168 11.31 -16.95 7.58
CA LEU A 168 10.26 -17.99 7.54
C LEU A 168 9.64 -18.08 6.14
N ALA A 169 9.30 -16.94 5.54
CA ALA A 169 8.50 -16.87 4.31
C ALA A 169 9.31 -17.26 3.05
N ILE A 170 10.58 -16.84 2.97
CA ILE A 170 11.39 -17.00 1.75
C ILE A 170 11.63 -18.47 1.41
N GLY A 171 11.71 -19.35 2.43
CA GLY A 171 11.84 -20.79 2.24
C GLY A 171 10.63 -21.44 1.54
N PHE A 172 9.47 -20.77 1.61
CA PHE A 172 8.25 -21.16 0.92
C PHE A 172 8.02 -20.36 -0.38
N GLY A 173 8.99 -19.55 -0.80
CA GLY A 173 8.87 -18.69 -1.98
C GLY A 173 7.86 -17.56 -1.80
N GLN A 174 7.72 -17.06 -0.57
CA GLN A 174 6.88 -15.93 -0.21
C GLN A 174 7.74 -14.75 0.27
N SER A 175 7.26 -13.53 0.14
CA SER A 175 7.90 -12.32 0.63
C SER A 175 7.04 -11.64 1.69
N VAL A 176 7.65 -10.80 2.53
CA VAL A 176 6.93 -10.04 3.56
C VAL A 176 5.84 -9.16 2.94
N ILE A 177 6.18 -8.44 1.86
CA ILE A 177 5.20 -7.59 1.18
C ILE A 177 4.08 -8.42 0.52
N GLY A 178 4.38 -9.62 0.00
CA GLY A 178 3.37 -10.52 -0.54
C GLY A 178 2.35 -10.95 0.51
N LEU A 179 2.83 -11.28 1.70
CA LEU A 179 1.97 -11.63 2.84
C LEU A 179 1.12 -10.43 3.32
N ALA A 180 1.70 -9.23 3.36
CA ALA A 180 0.97 -8.01 3.74
C ALA A 180 -0.12 -7.67 2.71
N VAL A 181 0.18 -7.75 1.42
CA VAL A 181 -0.81 -7.53 0.35
C VAL A 181 -1.91 -8.58 0.37
N TRP A 182 -1.58 -9.85 0.63
CA TRP A 182 -2.57 -10.91 0.82
C TRP A 182 -3.57 -10.55 1.94
N ASP A 183 -3.07 -10.12 3.09
CA ASP A 183 -3.92 -9.74 4.22
C ASP A 183 -4.86 -8.57 3.86
N LEU A 184 -4.36 -7.56 3.14
CA LEU A 184 -5.20 -6.45 2.66
C LEU A 184 -6.23 -6.91 1.61
N MET A 185 -5.89 -7.87 0.75
CA MET A 185 -6.86 -8.47 -0.18
C MET A 185 -7.95 -9.24 0.58
N CYS A 186 -7.60 -9.97 1.64
CA CYS A 186 -8.58 -10.62 2.50
C CYS A 186 -9.48 -9.60 3.21
N LEU A 187 -8.92 -8.46 3.63
CA LEU A 187 -9.71 -7.36 4.21
C LEU A 187 -10.69 -6.78 3.17
N LEU A 188 -10.26 -6.60 1.92
CA LEU A 188 -11.14 -6.19 0.83
C LEU A 188 -12.25 -7.22 0.56
N ASP A 189 -11.93 -8.51 0.60
CA ASP A 189 -12.93 -9.58 0.44
C ASP A 189 -14.00 -9.48 1.55
N MET A 190 -13.58 -9.25 2.79
CA MET A 190 -14.48 -9.12 3.95
C MET A 190 -15.36 -7.85 3.81
N VAL A 191 -14.76 -6.68 3.61
CA VAL A 191 -15.52 -5.42 3.63
C VAL A 191 -16.55 -5.34 2.50
N GLN A 192 -16.32 -5.99 1.36
CA GLN A 192 -17.28 -6.06 0.27
C GLN A 192 -18.53 -6.91 0.61
N THR A 193 -18.51 -7.71 1.66
CA THR A 193 -19.69 -8.44 2.14
C THR A 193 -20.60 -7.59 3.03
N TRP A 194 -20.13 -6.43 3.48
CA TRP A 194 -20.90 -5.57 4.38
C TRP A 194 -21.96 -4.78 3.60
N PRO A 195 -23.22 -4.81 4.06
CA PRO A 195 -24.35 -4.23 3.30
C PRO A 195 -24.28 -2.71 3.19
N ASP A 196 -23.61 -2.04 4.11
CA ASP A 196 -23.43 -0.59 4.19
C ASP A 196 -22.10 -0.10 3.56
N VAL A 197 -21.35 -0.99 2.89
CA VAL A 197 -20.13 -0.64 2.16
C VAL A 197 -20.42 -0.44 0.68
N ASP A 198 -19.79 0.58 0.09
CA ASP A 198 -19.75 0.78 -1.35
C ASP A 198 -18.47 0.15 -1.94
N GLY A 199 -18.61 -1.03 -2.51
CA GLY A 199 -17.51 -1.79 -3.12
C GLY A 199 -16.87 -1.11 -4.34
N GLU A 200 -17.52 -0.12 -4.95
CA GLU A 200 -16.96 0.66 -6.06
C GLU A 200 -16.19 1.91 -5.59
N ARG A 201 -16.26 2.24 -4.31
CA ARG A 201 -15.59 3.40 -3.71
C ARG A 201 -14.56 2.97 -2.67
N ILE A 202 -13.49 2.32 -3.12
CA ILE A 202 -12.40 1.83 -2.27
C ILE A 202 -11.12 2.59 -2.58
N ALA A 203 -10.47 3.12 -1.56
CA ALA A 203 -9.16 3.74 -1.62
C ALA A 203 -8.16 3.06 -0.68
N CYS A 204 -6.88 3.23 -0.96
CA CYS A 204 -5.79 2.87 -0.05
C CYS A 204 -4.83 4.04 0.09
N ALA A 205 -4.42 4.36 1.31
CA ALA A 205 -3.52 5.47 1.60
C ALA A 205 -2.54 5.11 2.70
N GLY A 206 -1.25 5.33 2.49
CA GLY A 206 -0.26 5.07 3.51
C GLY A 206 1.07 5.75 3.25
N MET A 207 1.86 5.86 4.32
CA MET A 207 3.21 6.44 4.29
C MET A 207 4.25 5.36 4.52
N SER A 208 5.43 5.49 3.87
CA SER A 208 6.59 4.62 4.11
C SER A 208 6.23 3.15 3.87
N GLY A 209 6.27 2.28 4.87
CA GLY A 209 5.77 0.91 4.78
C GLY A 209 4.30 0.83 4.37
N GLY A 210 3.46 1.74 4.85
CA GLY A 210 2.07 1.86 4.40
C GLY A 210 1.96 2.31 2.94
N GLY A 211 2.85 3.20 2.49
CA GLY A 211 2.97 3.59 1.07
C GLY A 211 3.40 2.41 0.21
N GLN A 212 4.33 1.59 0.69
CA GLN A 212 4.71 0.33 0.05
C GLN A 212 3.50 -0.58 -0.14
N GLN A 213 2.78 -0.88 0.94
CA GLN A 213 1.59 -1.72 0.89
C GLN A 213 0.54 -1.16 -0.06
N THR A 214 0.33 0.15 -0.05
CA THR A 214 -0.61 0.85 -0.94
C THR A 214 -0.23 0.68 -2.41
N LEU A 215 1.05 0.90 -2.77
CA LEU A 215 1.53 0.75 -4.14
C LEU A 215 1.36 -0.69 -4.64
N TRP A 216 1.82 -1.66 -3.86
CA TRP A 216 1.75 -3.08 -4.21
C TRP A 216 0.31 -3.58 -4.33
N LEU A 217 -0.55 -3.27 -3.35
CA LEU A 217 -1.96 -3.65 -3.40
C LEU A 217 -2.63 -3.04 -4.64
N SER A 218 -2.45 -1.74 -4.87
CA SER A 218 -3.09 -1.05 -5.99
C SER A 218 -2.60 -1.51 -7.36
N ALA A 219 -1.34 -1.95 -7.46
CA ALA A 219 -0.81 -2.54 -8.70
C ALA A 219 -1.43 -3.91 -9.01
N ILE A 220 -1.75 -4.72 -7.98
CA ILE A 220 -2.21 -6.10 -8.12
C ILE A 220 -3.73 -6.23 -8.07
N ASP A 221 -4.43 -5.38 -7.31
CA ASP A 221 -5.87 -5.47 -7.05
C ASP A 221 -6.61 -4.25 -7.60
N GLU A 222 -7.46 -4.46 -8.59
CA GLU A 222 -8.21 -3.39 -9.28
C GLU A 222 -9.38 -2.83 -8.48
N ARG A 223 -9.72 -3.44 -7.35
CA ARG A 223 -10.76 -2.93 -6.45
C ARG A 223 -10.38 -1.60 -5.82
N VAL A 224 -9.08 -1.34 -5.64
CA VAL A 224 -8.58 -0.03 -5.17
C VAL A 224 -8.69 0.98 -6.29
N LYS A 225 -9.58 1.96 -6.16
CA LYS A 225 -9.89 2.98 -7.18
C LYS A 225 -9.00 4.21 -7.08
N ALA A 226 -8.48 4.50 -5.89
CA ALA A 226 -7.53 5.58 -5.66
C ALA A 226 -6.44 5.14 -4.68
N ALA A 227 -5.20 5.44 -5.01
CA ALA A 227 -4.02 5.13 -4.20
C ALA A 227 -3.30 6.42 -3.78
N ILE A 228 -2.96 6.54 -2.49
CA ILE A 228 -2.08 7.60 -1.96
C ILE A 228 -0.82 6.93 -1.43
N VAL A 229 0.31 7.21 -2.09
CA VAL A 229 1.63 6.67 -1.77
C VAL A 229 2.50 7.81 -1.27
N SER A 230 2.71 7.89 0.03
CA SER A 230 3.57 8.90 0.66
C SER A 230 4.90 8.29 1.06
N GLY A 231 6.01 8.94 0.69
CA GLY A 231 7.38 8.55 1.07
C GLY A 231 7.82 7.17 0.59
N TYR A 232 7.20 6.65 -0.51
CA TYR A 232 7.55 5.34 -1.07
C TYR A 232 7.30 5.27 -2.59
N PHE A 233 7.70 6.27 -3.36
CA PHE A 233 7.57 6.23 -4.82
C PHE A 233 8.82 6.81 -5.49
N TYR A 234 9.83 5.97 -5.67
CA TYR A 234 11.17 6.37 -6.13
C TYR A 234 11.80 5.25 -6.98
N GLY A 235 12.90 5.53 -7.68
CA GLY A 235 13.65 4.51 -8.39
C GLY A 235 14.35 3.54 -7.44
N MET A 236 14.17 2.25 -7.61
CA MET A 236 14.68 1.21 -6.71
C MET A 236 16.21 1.19 -6.64
N ARG A 237 16.89 1.62 -7.69
CA ARG A 237 18.36 1.60 -7.77
C ARG A 237 18.99 2.38 -6.62
N ASP A 238 18.62 3.64 -6.45
CA ASP A 238 19.23 4.51 -5.45
C ASP A 238 18.69 4.24 -4.04
N SER A 239 17.41 3.88 -3.96
CA SER A 239 16.69 3.78 -2.70
C SER A 239 16.74 2.38 -2.08
N LEU A 240 16.87 1.32 -2.87
CA LEU A 240 16.89 -0.06 -2.35
C LEU A 240 18.23 -0.76 -2.59
N VAL A 241 18.82 -0.61 -3.76
CA VAL A 241 20.11 -1.28 -4.06
C VAL A 241 21.26 -0.56 -3.37
N SER A 242 21.31 0.79 -3.45
CA SER A 242 22.40 1.60 -2.89
C SER A 242 22.20 1.95 -1.41
N LEU A 243 21.01 1.75 -0.85
CA LEU A 243 20.70 1.92 0.58
C LEU A 243 20.42 0.57 1.25
N PRO A 244 21.46 -0.18 1.65
CA PRO A 244 21.32 -1.58 2.05
C PRO A 244 20.64 -1.83 3.41
N GLN A 245 20.30 -0.79 4.16
CA GLN A 245 19.69 -0.90 5.48
C GLN A 245 18.15 -0.77 5.46
N ASN A 246 17.54 -0.95 4.29
CA ASN A 246 16.09 -0.96 4.18
C ASN A 246 15.46 -2.17 4.87
N CYS A 247 14.17 -2.01 5.21
CA CYS A 247 13.38 -3.08 5.81
C CYS A 247 13.34 -4.33 4.92
N ALA A 248 13.31 -5.50 5.55
CA ALA A 248 13.25 -6.80 4.86
C ALA A 248 12.04 -6.96 3.93
N CYS A 249 10.95 -6.22 4.13
CA CYS A 249 9.78 -6.22 3.27
C CYS A 249 10.06 -5.71 1.84
N ASN A 250 11.14 -4.92 1.65
CA ASN A 250 11.54 -4.41 0.34
C ASN A 250 12.23 -5.45 -0.55
N PHE A 251 12.64 -6.60 0.00
CA PHE A 251 13.45 -7.57 -0.74
C PHE A 251 12.59 -8.72 -1.23
N VAL A 252 12.27 -8.66 -2.54
CA VAL A 252 11.52 -9.66 -3.27
C VAL A 252 12.43 -10.28 -4.32
N PRO A 253 12.59 -11.60 -4.37
CA PRO A 253 13.37 -12.25 -5.43
C PRO A 253 12.87 -11.84 -6.81
N HIS A 254 13.80 -11.60 -7.75
CA HIS A 254 13.53 -11.19 -9.14
C HIS A 254 12.85 -9.83 -9.35
N LEU A 255 12.56 -9.05 -8.31
CA LEU A 255 11.91 -7.75 -8.47
C LEU A 255 12.72 -6.82 -9.38
N TRP A 256 14.03 -6.77 -9.18
CA TRP A 256 14.92 -5.88 -9.93
C TRP A 256 15.15 -6.28 -11.39
N GLU A 257 14.76 -7.49 -11.74
CA GLU A 257 14.71 -8.00 -13.11
C GLU A 257 13.32 -7.77 -13.74
N THR A 258 12.31 -7.53 -12.90
CA THR A 258 10.91 -7.46 -13.32
C THR A 258 10.51 -6.04 -13.72
N MET A 259 10.61 -5.08 -12.81
CA MET A 259 10.15 -3.70 -13.04
C MET A 259 10.70 -2.72 -12.00
N ASP A 260 10.42 -1.41 -12.19
CA ASP A 260 10.65 -0.36 -11.20
C ASP A 260 9.31 0.19 -10.65
N MET A 261 9.34 1.08 -9.65
CA MET A 261 8.13 1.60 -9.01
C MET A 261 7.24 2.40 -9.95
N GLY A 262 7.83 3.11 -10.92
CA GLY A 262 7.06 3.81 -11.95
C GLY A 262 6.23 2.87 -12.84
N ASP A 263 6.73 1.66 -13.09
CA ASP A 263 5.98 0.63 -13.82
C ASP A 263 4.81 0.12 -12.98
N MET A 264 5.01 -0.08 -11.66
CA MET A 264 3.91 -0.40 -10.73
C MET A 264 2.86 0.72 -10.69
N GLY A 265 3.30 1.99 -10.68
CA GLY A 265 2.41 3.15 -10.82
C GLY A 265 1.63 3.14 -12.14
N ALA A 266 2.27 2.73 -13.24
CA ALA A 266 1.61 2.59 -14.54
C ALA A 266 0.52 1.49 -14.54
N MET A 267 0.66 0.42 -13.74
CA MET A 267 -0.37 -0.61 -13.58
C MET A 267 -1.65 -0.09 -12.93
N ILE A 268 -1.58 1.01 -12.17
CA ILE A 268 -2.75 1.60 -11.52
C ILE A 268 -3.68 2.27 -12.55
N ALA A 269 -3.17 2.70 -13.70
CA ALA A 269 -3.96 3.36 -14.72
C ALA A 269 -5.15 2.49 -15.22
N PRO A 270 -6.34 3.07 -15.42
CA PRO A 270 -6.70 4.51 -15.41
C PRO A 270 -7.29 5.00 -14.08
N ARG A 271 -7.13 4.26 -12.98
CA ARG A 271 -7.56 4.64 -11.63
C ARG A 271 -6.79 5.88 -11.17
N ALA A 272 -6.85 6.27 -9.91
CA ALA A 272 -6.17 7.49 -9.45
C ALA A 272 -4.93 7.19 -8.61
N LEU A 273 -3.87 8.00 -8.76
CA LEU A 273 -2.61 7.88 -8.03
C LEU A 273 -2.17 9.24 -7.49
N PHE A 274 -2.00 9.33 -6.18
CA PHE A 274 -1.36 10.46 -5.51
C PHE A 274 0.00 10.02 -4.97
N VAL A 275 1.05 10.73 -5.31
CA VAL A 275 2.40 10.54 -4.80
C VAL A 275 2.77 11.75 -3.95
N GLU A 276 3.18 11.54 -2.71
CA GLU A 276 3.75 12.57 -1.85
C GLU A 276 5.23 12.30 -1.61
N SER A 277 6.06 13.32 -1.80
CA SER A 277 7.52 13.25 -1.65
C SER A 277 8.05 14.44 -0.85
N GLY A 278 9.02 14.21 0.04
CA GLY A 278 9.73 15.25 0.74
C GLY A 278 11.04 15.62 0.03
N GLU A 279 11.30 16.90 -0.20
CA GLU A 279 12.55 17.38 -0.83
C GLU A 279 13.81 16.89 -0.11
N LYS A 280 13.69 16.56 1.19
CA LYS A 280 14.78 16.12 2.07
C LYS A 280 14.63 14.68 2.52
N ASP A 281 13.77 13.89 1.85
CA ASP A 281 13.59 12.48 2.21
C ASP A 281 14.82 11.66 1.82
N HIS A 282 15.52 11.16 2.83
CA HIS A 282 16.73 10.37 2.64
C HIS A 282 16.48 9.02 1.96
N LEU A 283 15.25 8.52 1.97
CA LEU A 283 14.89 7.25 1.31
C LEU A 283 14.80 7.38 -0.20
N GLU A 284 14.72 8.59 -0.73
CA GLU A 284 14.80 8.84 -2.17
C GLU A 284 16.23 8.64 -2.75
N GLY A 285 17.20 8.34 -1.87
CA GLY A 285 18.59 8.10 -2.25
C GLY A 285 19.37 9.39 -2.53
N LYS A 286 20.57 9.25 -3.08
CA LYS A 286 21.50 10.39 -3.25
C LYS A 286 21.01 11.45 -4.22
N ARG A 287 20.15 11.09 -5.17
CA ARG A 287 19.59 12.02 -6.15
C ARG A 287 18.32 12.73 -5.70
N GLY A 288 17.76 12.36 -4.53
CA GLY A 288 16.52 12.93 -4.03
C GLY A 288 15.40 12.86 -5.08
N LEU A 289 14.69 13.96 -5.28
CA LEU A 289 13.57 14.05 -6.24
C LEU A 289 13.94 13.68 -7.69
N GLU A 290 15.19 13.80 -8.11
CA GLU A 290 15.65 13.33 -9.42
C GLU A 290 15.57 11.80 -9.58
N ASN A 291 15.42 11.07 -8.46
CA ASN A 291 15.12 9.65 -8.46
C ASN A 291 13.59 9.37 -8.47
N VAL A 292 12.77 10.35 -8.12
CA VAL A 292 11.30 10.26 -8.08
C VAL A 292 10.67 10.64 -9.42
N TYR A 293 11.09 11.76 -10.02
CA TYR A 293 10.48 12.29 -11.24
C TYR A 293 10.34 11.27 -12.39
N PRO A 294 11.35 10.45 -12.73
CA PRO A 294 11.21 9.46 -13.79
C PRO A 294 10.12 8.43 -13.51
N GLN A 295 9.92 8.07 -12.24
CA GLN A 295 8.90 7.10 -11.83
C GLN A 295 7.50 7.69 -12.00
N VAL A 296 7.29 8.93 -11.53
CA VAL A 296 6.04 9.66 -11.71
C VAL A 296 5.72 9.85 -13.19
N MET A 297 6.72 10.20 -14.00
CA MET A 297 6.52 10.36 -15.45
C MET A 297 6.16 9.05 -16.15
N THR A 298 6.69 7.91 -15.69
CA THR A 298 6.31 6.61 -16.22
C THR A 298 4.84 6.30 -15.93
N ALA A 299 4.37 6.53 -14.70
CA ALA A 299 2.96 6.43 -14.36
C ALA A 299 2.10 7.35 -15.23
N LYS A 300 2.45 8.65 -15.31
CA LYS A 300 1.70 9.64 -16.12
C LYS A 300 1.56 9.24 -17.60
N ARG A 301 2.59 8.63 -18.20
CA ARG A 301 2.50 8.12 -19.59
C ARG A 301 1.41 7.07 -19.74
N ALA A 302 1.26 6.13 -18.79
CA ALA A 302 0.21 5.12 -18.83
C ALA A 302 -1.18 5.74 -18.69
N PHE A 303 -1.35 6.68 -17.76
CA PHE A 303 -2.61 7.40 -17.56
C PHE A 303 -2.99 8.25 -18.77
N ALA A 304 -2.02 8.84 -19.46
CA ALA A 304 -2.24 9.62 -20.68
C ALA A 304 -2.90 8.79 -21.80
N LEU A 305 -2.66 7.47 -21.87
CA LEU A 305 -3.35 6.57 -22.80
C LEU A 305 -4.89 6.59 -22.64
N TYR A 306 -5.35 6.97 -21.46
CA TYR A 306 -6.77 7.07 -21.10
C TYR A 306 -7.30 8.49 -21.06
N GLY A 307 -6.45 9.50 -21.34
CA GLY A 307 -6.79 10.92 -21.18
C GLY A 307 -6.88 11.34 -19.71
N LYS A 308 -6.22 10.62 -18.80
CA LYS A 308 -6.28 10.81 -17.35
C LYS A 308 -4.91 11.13 -16.72
N ALA A 309 -4.02 11.77 -17.45
CA ALA A 309 -2.71 12.15 -16.91
C ALA A 309 -2.80 12.97 -15.61
N ASP A 310 -3.87 13.78 -15.46
CA ASP A 310 -4.12 14.60 -14.28
C ASP A 310 -4.64 13.82 -13.05
N SER A 311 -5.06 12.55 -13.23
CA SER A 311 -5.34 11.64 -12.12
C SER A 311 -4.06 11.07 -11.47
N VAL A 312 -2.87 11.46 -11.98
CA VAL A 312 -1.59 11.27 -11.29
C VAL A 312 -1.13 12.61 -10.73
N VAL A 313 -1.29 12.77 -9.42
CA VAL A 313 -0.83 13.95 -8.67
C VAL A 313 0.54 13.63 -8.06
N HIS A 314 1.49 14.57 -8.15
CA HIS A 314 2.73 14.54 -7.40
C HIS A 314 2.79 15.78 -6.51
N SER A 315 2.62 15.58 -5.21
CA SER A 315 2.76 16.61 -4.18
C SER A 315 4.16 16.56 -3.59
N ILE A 316 4.82 17.70 -3.54
CA ILE A 316 6.18 17.82 -3.02
C ILE A 316 6.14 18.82 -1.88
N HIS A 317 6.75 18.47 -0.74
CA HIS A 317 6.87 19.33 0.42
C HIS A 317 8.34 19.55 0.80
N ASP A 318 8.62 20.60 1.55
CA ASP A 318 9.96 21.03 1.97
C ASP A 318 10.59 20.21 3.11
N GLY A 319 9.86 19.19 3.59
CA GLY A 319 10.26 18.31 4.70
C GLY A 319 11.09 17.11 4.28
N GLY A 320 11.28 16.20 5.25
CA GLY A 320 11.96 14.92 5.08
C GLY A 320 10.99 13.76 4.88
N HIS A 321 11.29 12.64 5.55
CA HIS A 321 10.45 11.43 5.51
C HIS A 321 9.26 11.57 6.46
N GLU A 322 8.21 12.26 6.03
CA GLU A 322 7.04 12.56 6.85
C GLU A 322 5.76 12.64 6.00
N TRP A 323 4.63 12.44 6.64
CA TRP A 323 3.30 12.64 6.07
C TRP A 323 2.87 14.10 6.26
N ARG A 324 2.56 14.80 5.19
CA ARG A 324 1.94 16.14 5.23
C ARG A 324 0.43 16.07 5.02
N GLY A 325 -0.01 15.29 4.05
CA GLY A 325 -1.42 15.06 3.77
C GLY A 325 -2.09 16.15 2.94
N ASP A 326 -1.33 17.15 2.48
CA ASP A 326 -1.87 18.30 1.76
C ASP A 326 -2.58 17.89 0.46
N GLY A 327 -3.88 18.18 0.37
CA GLY A 327 -4.71 17.91 -0.81
C GLY A 327 -5.15 16.45 -0.99
N MET A 328 -4.80 15.54 -0.05
CA MET A 328 -5.13 14.12 -0.17
C MET A 328 -6.62 13.84 -0.02
N LYS A 329 -7.29 14.53 0.91
CA LYS A 329 -8.73 14.40 1.12
C LYS A 329 -9.50 14.86 -0.12
N GLU A 330 -9.17 16.03 -0.63
CA GLU A 330 -9.77 16.59 -1.84
C GLU A 330 -9.55 15.69 -3.06
N PHE A 331 -8.35 15.10 -3.15
CA PHE A 331 -8.04 14.10 -4.18
C PHE A 331 -8.96 12.89 -4.08
N LEU A 332 -9.10 12.27 -2.90
CA LEU A 332 -9.99 11.11 -2.72
C LEU A 332 -11.44 11.46 -2.97
N GLU A 333 -11.91 12.62 -2.51
CA GLU A 333 -13.28 13.08 -2.74
C GLU A 333 -13.56 13.32 -4.23
N ARG A 334 -12.61 13.85 -4.97
CA ARG A 334 -12.73 14.06 -6.42
C ARG A 334 -12.73 12.74 -7.20
N GLU A 335 -11.73 11.89 -6.95
CA GLU A 335 -11.49 10.70 -7.78
C GLU A 335 -12.45 9.55 -7.45
N VAL A 336 -12.88 9.44 -6.21
CA VAL A 336 -13.77 8.35 -5.75
C VAL A 336 -15.24 8.75 -5.83
N LYS A 337 -15.59 10.03 -5.60
CA LYS A 337 -16.97 10.52 -5.78
C LYS A 337 -17.36 10.71 -7.25
N SER A 338 -16.42 10.97 -8.14
CA SER A 338 -16.71 11.11 -9.58
C SER A 338 -17.26 9.82 -10.21
N ILE A 339 -17.14 8.68 -9.53
CA ILE A 339 -17.73 7.41 -9.96
C ILE A 339 -19.26 7.41 -9.80
N GLU A 340 -19.81 8.08 -8.78
CA GLU A 340 -21.27 8.21 -8.58
C GLU A 340 -21.96 8.93 -9.76
N THR A 341 -21.35 10.00 -10.26
CA THR A 341 -21.93 10.81 -11.36
C THR A 341 -21.95 10.07 -12.70
N ALA A 342 -21.08 9.09 -12.91
CA ALA A 342 -21.03 8.31 -14.15
C ALA A 342 -22.06 7.19 -14.19
N VAL A 343 -22.50 6.69 -13.04
CA VAL A 343 -23.51 5.60 -12.93
C VAL A 343 -24.93 6.16 -13.05
N GLU A 344 -25.18 7.41 -12.64
CA GLU A 344 -26.49 8.05 -12.76
C GLU A 344 -26.80 8.55 -14.19
N MET A 345 -25.82 8.54 -15.11
CA MET A 345 -25.97 9.01 -16.50
C MET A 345 -26.02 7.87 -17.55
N VAL A 346 -26.15 6.62 -17.14
CA VAL A 346 -26.34 5.45 -18.01
C VAL A 346 -27.68 4.80 -17.69
#